data_0b4cb4d1b70f062432fd717dc869f59f
#
_entry.id   0b4cb4d1b70f062432fd717dc869f59f
#
_cell.length_a   1.000
_cell.length_b   1.000
_cell.length_c   1.000
_cell.angle_alpha   90.00
_cell.angle_beta   90.00
_cell.angle_gamma   90.00
#
_symmetry.space_group_name_H-M   'P 1'
#
loop_
_entity.id
_entity.type
_entity.pdbx_description
1 polymer ?
#
loop_
_entity_poly.entity_id
_entity_poly.type
_entity_poly.pdbx_seq_one_letter_code
_entity_poly.pdbx_strand_id
1 'polypeptide(L)'
;HAHKKKLFSLRDMRSAAVNADTAQNLHRQLAELEQFTLAHCTEQVAWFMPCREHYGYVRVAVGPDFVAAAADVIDDVIYLQQQLTALFPHLKMDLVHSSLRRSHPPADKASIWLTIMKDQHTEIWLDTPHEELEGQTPRQLLDDIEGRKRLLDMLREFSASVQSEDQLEFINFMKARVEGSGKP
;
A
#
# COMPACT_ATOMS: atom_id res chain seq x y z
N HIS A 1 -5.37 8.12 -22.48
CA HIS A 1 -4.76 6.77 -22.39
C HIS A 1 -3.40 6.75 -21.69
N ALA A 2 -2.53 7.77 -21.89
CA ALA A 2 -1.22 7.84 -21.22
C ALA A 2 -1.31 8.13 -19.72
N HIS A 3 -2.32 8.87 -19.27
CA HIS A 3 -2.54 9.15 -17.84
C HIS A 3 -3.00 7.93 -17.04
N LYS A 4 -3.85 7.08 -17.64
CA LYS A 4 -4.32 5.85 -16.96
C LYS A 4 -3.20 4.83 -16.74
N LYS A 5 -2.24 4.74 -17.66
CA LYS A 5 -1.09 3.82 -17.50
C LYS A 5 -0.11 4.26 -16.42
N LYS A 6 0.03 5.56 -16.14
CA LYS A 6 0.90 6.08 -15.07
C LYS A 6 0.33 5.84 -13.68
N LEU A 7 -1.00 5.79 -13.54
CA LEU A 7 -1.67 5.64 -12.25
C LEU A 7 -1.57 4.22 -11.66
N PHE A 8 -1.27 3.20 -12.48
CA PHE A 8 -1.30 1.80 -12.06
C PHE A 8 0.07 1.12 -12.02
N SER A 9 1.18 1.87 -12.20
CA SER A 9 2.51 1.28 -12.21
C SER A 9 3.36 1.82 -11.07
N LEU A 10 3.68 0.94 -10.11
CA LEU A 10 4.78 1.21 -9.18
C LEU A 10 6.08 1.19 -9.94
N ARG A 11 6.92 2.20 -9.73
CA ARG A 11 8.16 2.35 -10.47
C ARG A 11 9.37 1.78 -9.76
N ASP A 12 9.35 1.70 -8.44
CA ASP A 12 10.44 1.10 -7.68
C ASP A 12 9.93 0.52 -6.37
N MET A 13 10.51 -0.60 -5.99
CA MET A 13 10.15 -1.28 -4.75
C MET A 13 11.36 -2.05 -4.25
N ARG A 14 11.71 -1.88 -2.98
CA ARG A 14 12.80 -2.56 -2.29
C ARG A 14 12.30 -3.14 -0.99
N SER A 15 12.90 -4.25 -0.56
CA SER A 15 12.50 -4.90 0.68
C SER A 15 13.68 -5.55 1.39
N ALA A 16 13.52 -5.74 2.70
CA ALA A 16 14.44 -6.52 3.52
C ALA A 16 13.65 -7.52 4.34
N ALA A 17 14.18 -8.74 4.45
CA ALA A 17 13.66 -9.74 5.37
C ALA A 17 14.12 -9.38 6.79
N VAL A 18 13.21 -9.45 7.75
CA VAL A 18 13.50 -9.16 9.16
C VAL A 18 12.80 -10.21 10.03
N ASN A 19 13.31 -10.38 11.27
CA ASN A 19 12.61 -11.22 12.24
C ASN A 19 11.45 -10.44 12.89
N ALA A 20 10.61 -11.15 13.64
CA ALA A 20 9.42 -10.55 14.27
C ALA A 20 9.78 -9.42 15.23
N ASP A 21 10.85 -9.56 16.01
CA ASP A 21 11.27 -8.54 16.97
C ASP A 21 11.73 -7.27 16.26
N THR A 22 12.49 -7.40 15.18
CA THR A 22 12.94 -6.27 14.36
C THR A 22 11.74 -5.57 13.72
N ALA A 23 10.77 -6.35 13.20
CA ALA A 23 9.56 -5.79 12.59
C ALA A 23 8.76 -4.97 13.62
N GLN A 24 8.57 -5.47 14.83
CA GLN A 24 7.88 -4.75 15.90
C GLN A 24 8.62 -3.48 16.29
N ASN A 25 9.95 -3.53 16.40
CA ASN A 25 10.77 -2.36 16.70
C ASN A 25 10.68 -1.30 15.59
N LEU A 26 10.71 -1.72 14.32
CA LEU A 26 10.53 -0.82 13.18
C LEU A 26 9.17 -0.13 13.24
N HIS A 27 8.11 -0.91 13.47
CA HIS A 27 6.75 -0.35 13.60
C HIS A 27 6.72 0.72 14.69
N ARG A 28 7.21 0.38 15.89
CA ARG A 28 7.20 1.31 17.03
C ARG A 28 8.00 2.57 16.75
N GLN A 29 9.21 2.43 16.22
CA GLN A 29 10.07 3.58 15.96
C GLN A 29 9.51 4.48 14.85
N LEU A 30 8.98 3.90 13.79
CA LEU A 30 8.34 4.69 12.73
C LEU A 30 7.10 5.43 13.22
N ALA A 31 6.33 4.82 14.13
CA ALA A 31 5.15 5.45 14.71
C ALA A 31 5.50 6.65 15.61
N GLU A 32 6.68 6.66 16.21
CA GLU A 32 7.15 7.72 17.09
C GLU A 32 7.89 8.85 16.37
N LEU A 33 8.32 8.61 15.12
CA LEU A 33 9.06 9.61 14.33
C LEU A 33 8.12 10.66 13.72
N GLU A 34 8.52 11.92 13.81
CA GLU A 34 7.80 13.03 13.18
C GLU A 34 7.84 12.97 11.65
N GLN A 35 8.86 12.32 11.09
CA GLN A 35 9.05 12.21 9.64
C GLN A 35 8.08 11.27 8.97
N PHE A 36 7.36 10.45 9.74
CA PHE A 36 6.42 9.47 9.20
C PHE A 36 5.05 9.56 9.87
N THR A 37 4.03 9.22 9.10
CA THR A 37 2.66 9.09 9.57
C THR A 37 2.19 7.68 9.28
N LEU A 38 1.51 7.06 10.24
CA LEU A 38 0.82 5.80 10.00
C LEU A 38 -0.38 6.08 9.09
N ALA A 39 -0.36 5.54 7.87
CA ALA A 39 -1.45 5.70 6.91
C ALA A 39 -2.64 4.82 7.29
N HIS A 40 -2.37 3.55 7.53
CA HIS A 40 -3.37 2.57 7.97
C HIS A 40 -2.69 1.24 8.33
N CYS A 41 -3.48 0.31 8.86
CA CYS A 41 -3.04 -1.07 9.09
C CYS A 41 -3.99 -2.00 8.34
N THR A 42 -3.45 -3.08 7.75
CA THR A 42 -4.21 -4.15 7.13
C THR A 42 -3.70 -5.48 7.67
N GLU A 43 -4.58 -6.30 8.24
CA GLU A 43 -4.20 -7.60 8.84
C GLU A 43 -2.93 -7.49 9.70
N GLN A 44 -1.78 -7.90 9.14
CA GLN A 44 -0.51 -7.93 9.86
C GLN A 44 0.49 -6.88 9.35
N VAL A 45 0.07 -6.00 8.45
CA VAL A 45 0.95 -5.01 7.84
C VAL A 45 0.58 -3.60 8.30
N ALA A 46 1.57 -2.86 8.78
CA ALA A 46 1.44 -1.44 9.08
C ALA A 46 2.00 -0.63 7.90
N TRP A 47 1.25 0.37 7.45
CA TRP A 47 1.56 1.18 6.29
C TRP A 47 1.89 2.60 6.72
N PHE A 48 3.10 3.06 6.42
CA PHE A 48 3.58 4.39 6.76
C PHE A 48 3.84 5.21 5.51
N MET A 49 3.70 6.52 5.64
CA MET A 49 4.04 7.47 4.58
C MET A 49 4.89 8.59 5.15
N PRO A 50 5.81 9.17 4.34
CA PRO A 50 6.63 10.28 4.81
C PRO A 50 5.80 11.57 4.93
N CYS A 51 6.12 12.39 5.96
CA CYS A 51 5.49 13.69 6.19
C CYS A 51 6.20 14.79 5.39
N ARG A 52 6.46 14.54 4.12
CA ARG A 52 7.02 15.53 3.19
C ARG A 52 6.28 15.46 1.87
N GLU A 53 6.42 16.48 1.06
CA GLU A 53 5.83 16.46 -0.27
C GLU A 53 6.38 15.30 -1.10
N HIS A 54 5.46 14.60 -1.77
CA HIS A 54 5.79 13.51 -2.67
C HIS A 54 4.73 13.45 -3.77
N TYR A 55 5.10 12.83 -4.88
CA TYR A 55 4.20 12.67 -6.02
C TYR A 55 3.76 11.22 -6.15
N GLY A 56 2.44 11.01 -6.16
CA GLY A 56 1.86 9.69 -6.34
C GLY A 56 1.97 8.80 -5.10
N TYR A 57 2.05 7.51 -5.34
CA TYR A 57 2.11 6.51 -4.27
C TYR A 57 3.49 6.48 -3.62
N VAL A 58 3.54 6.47 -2.30
CA VAL A 58 4.76 6.30 -1.50
C VAL A 58 4.39 5.62 -0.19
N ARG A 59 5.05 4.52 0.15
CA ARG A 59 4.75 3.75 1.38
C ARG A 59 5.98 3.03 1.90
N VAL A 60 6.05 2.96 3.24
CA VAL A 60 6.82 1.93 3.93
C VAL A 60 5.82 0.94 4.48
N ALA A 61 5.99 -0.33 4.14
CA ALA A 61 5.17 -1.43 4.65
C ALA A 61 5.99 -2.24 5.65
N VAL A 62 5.47 -2.39 6.86
CA VAL A 62 6.10 -3.23 7.90
C VAL A 62 5.19 -4.41 8.14
N GLY A 63 5.61 -5.57 7.66
CA GLY A 63 4.92 -6.84 7.87
C GLY A 63 5.48 -7.60 9.07
N PRO A 64 5.05 -8.86 9.27
CA PRO A 64 5.54 -9.66 10.40
C PRO A 64 7.00 -10.10 10.22
N ASP A 65 7.49 -10.21 8.99
CA ASP A 65 8.81 -10.73 8.66
C ASP A 65 9.50 -9.97 7.52
N PHE A 66 9.01 -8.77 7.20
CA PHE A 66 9.61 -7.94 6.16
C PHE A 66 9.37 -6.45 6.43
N VAL A 67 10.22 -5.63 5.82
CA VAL A 67 9.97 -4.21 5.62
C VAL A 67 10.17 -3.90 4.14
N ALA A 68 9.32 -3.07 3.57
CA ALA A 68 9.40 -2.71 2.17
C ALA A 68 9.22 -1.20 1.99
N ALA A 69 9.94 -0.66 1.02
CA ALA A 69 9.78 0.72 0.57
C ALA A 69 9.35 0.71 -0.89
N ALA A 70 8.28 1.42 -1.21
CA ALA A 70 7.72 1.44 -2.55
C ALA A 70 7.23 2.85 -2.90
N ALA A 71 7.49 3.28 -4.13
CA ALA A 71 7.05 4.58 -4.61
C ALA A 71 6.98 4.63 -6.14
N ASP A 72 6.19 5.58 -6.64
CA ASP A 72 6.13 5.88 -8.08
C ASP A 72 7.40 6.59 -8.56
N VAL A 73 8.10 7.30 -7.67
CA VAL A 73 9.31 8.06 -7.99
C VAL A 73 10.50 7.44 -7.27
N ILE A 74 11.57 7.16 -8.01
CA ILE A 74 12.76 6.49 -7.46
C ILE A 74 13.42 7.30 -6.33
N ASP A 75 13.43 8.63 -6.43
CA ASP A 75 13.99 9.49 -5.37
C ASP A 75 13.29 9.28 -4.03
N ASP A 76 11.98 9.03 -4.05
CA ASP A 76 11.23 8.75 -2.83
C ASP A 76 11.61 7.40 -2.22
N VAL A 77 11.85 6.38 -3.05
CA VAL A 77 12.33 5.08 -2.55
C VAL A 77 13.72 5.22 -1.92
N ILE A 78 14.60 5.97 -2.55
CA ILE A 78 15.94 6.23 -2.03
C ILE A 78 15.84 6.94 -0.67
N TYR A 79 14.99 7.95 -0.56
CA TYR A 79 14.74 8.65 0.70
C TYR A 79 14.24 7.68 1.78
N LEU A 80 13.23 6.86 1.48
CA LEU A 80 12.70 5.89 2.42
C LEU A 80 13.78 4.91 2.87
N GLN A 81 14.59 4.40 1.94
CA GLN A 81 15.68 3.49 2.27
C GLN A 81 16.70 4.14 3.20
N GLN A 82 17.06 5.40 2.95
CA GLN A 82 17.99 6.14 3.80
C GLN A 82 17.46 6.29 5.22
N GLN A 83 16.17 6.59 5.37
CA GLN A 83 15.53 6.71 6.68
C GLN A 83 15.52 5.37 7.42
N LEU A 84 15.18 4.29 6.73
CA LEU A 84 15.13 2.96 7.31
C LEU A 84 16.52 2.46 7.73
N THR A 85 17.54 2.68 6.91
CA THR A 85 18.90 2.25 7.23
C THR A 85 19.56 3.12 8.29
N ALA A 86 19.11 4.36 8.47
CA ALA A 86 19.53 5.21 9.58
C ALA A 86 19.02 4.68 10.93
N LEU A 87 17.79 4.16 10.96
CA LEU A 87 17.20 3.52 12.15
C LEU A 87 17.80 2.14 12.42
N PHE A 88 18.04 1.37 11.37
CA PHE A 88 18.52 -0.01 11.42
C PHE A 88 19.66 -0.18 10.42
N PRO A 89 20.93 0.13 10.82
CA PRO A 89 22.07 0.11 9.90
C PRO A 89 22.36 -1.25 9.26
N HIS A 90 21.85 -2.35 9.84
CA HIS A 90 22.06 -3.68 9.33
C HIS A 90 21.02 -4.14 8.30
N LEU A 91 20.00 -3.31 8.03
CA LEU A 91 19.00 -3.65 7.02
C LEU A 91 19.63 -3.64 5.63
N LYS A 92 19.46 -4.76 4.93
CA LYS A 92 19.83 -4.89 3.52
C LYS A 92 18.56 -4.81 2.68
N MET A 93 18.33 -3.67 2.05
CA MET A 93 17.20 -3.48 1.16
C MET A 93 17.55 -3.98 -0.23
N ASP A 94 16.88 -5.04 -0.66
CA ASP A 94 17.07 -5.64 -1.98
C ASP A 94 15.99 -5.19 -2.93
N LEU A 95 16.33 -5.12 -4.22
CA LEU A 95 15.39 -4.75 -5.26
C LEU A 95 14.31 -5.82 -5.42
N VAL A 96 13.04 -5.40 -5.35
CA VAL A 96 11.87 -6.24 -5.65
C VAL A 96 11.40 -5.98 -7.07
N HIS A 97 11.28 -4.71 -7.44
CA HIS A 97 10.82 -4.31 -8.77
C HIS A 97 11.39 -2.95 -9.14
N SER A 98 11.63 -2.73 -10.43
CA SER A 98 12.06 -1.44 -10.96
C SER A 98 11.36 -1.18 -12.29
N SER A 99 11.00 0.07 -12.54
CA SER A 99 10.42 0.48 -13.82
C SER A 99 11.37 0.29 -15.01
N LEU A 100 12.67 0.24 -14.74
CA LEU A 100 13.69 0.03 -15.75
C LEU A 100 13.82 -1.44 -16.14
N ARG A 101 13.31 -2.34 -15.33
CA ARG A 101 13.29 -3.77 -15.58
C ARG A 101 11.85 -4.24 -15.68
N ARG A 102 11.39 -4.57 -16.87
CA ARG A 102 10.03 -5.11 -17.11
C ARG A 102 9.95 -6.59 -16.74
N SER A 103 10.68 -7.04 -15.72
CA SER A 103 10.69 -8.41 -15.28
C SER A 103 9.75 -8.60 -14.09
N HIS A 104 9.26 -9.83 -13.93
CA HIS A 104 8.52 -10.20 -12.73
C HIS A 104 9.42 -10.08 -11.50
N PRO A 105 8.84 -9.83 -10.30
CA PRO A 105 9.64 -9.83 -9.07
C PRO A 105 10.24 -11.21 -8.83
N PRO A 106 11.37 -11.29 -8.08
CA PRO A 106 11.91 -12.59 -7.66
C PRO A 106 10.82 -13.42 -6.96
N ALA A 107 10.86 -14.74 -7.15
CA ALA A 107 9.83 -15.65 -6.63
C ALA A 107 9.66 -15.55 -5.10
N ASP A 108 10.75 -15.36 -4.36
CA ASP A 108 10.75 -15.19 -2.91
C ASP A 108 10.18 -13.86 -2.43
N LYS A 109 10.00 -12.89 -3.34
CA LYS A 109 9.46 -11.55 -3.05
C LYS A 109 8.12 -11.29 -3.71
N ALA A 110 7.56 -12.29 -4.39
CA ALA A 110 6.29 -12.14 -5.11
C ALA A 110 5.13 -11.76 -4.18
N SER A 111 5.10 -12.32 -2.98
CA SER A 111 4.03 -12.02 -2.01
C SER A 111 4.12 -10.59 -1.49
N ILE A 112 5.32 -10.08 -1.25
CA ILE A 112 5.54 -8.69 -0.84
C ILE A 112 5.09 -7.74 -1.98
N TRP A 113 5.53 -8.03 -3.20
CA TRP A 113 5.14 -7.27 -4.39
C TRP A 113 3.62 -7.20 -4.53
N LEU A 114 2.95 -8.35 -4.42
CA LEU A 114 1.49 -8.43 -4.55
C LEU A 114 0.77 -7.64 -3.45
N THR A 115 1.23 -7.74 -2.20
CA THR A 115 0.68 -6.99 -1.08
C THR A 115 0.73 -5.49 -1.33
N ILE A 116 1.87 -4.99 -1.81
CA ILE A 116 2.03 -3.56 -2.11
C ILE A 116 1.17 -3.15 -3.32
N MET A 117 1.08 -3.99 -4.33
CA MET A 117 0.21 -3.72 -5.48
C MET A 117 -1.25 -3.62 -5.09
N LYS A 118 -1.71 -4.47 -4.17
CA LYS A 118 -3.08 -4.40 -3.63
C LYS A 118 -3.31 -3.07 -2.91
N ASP A 119 -2.36 -2.63 -2.10
CA ASP A 119 -2.46 -1.36 -1.40
C ASP A 119 -2.48 -0.18 -2.37
N GLN A 120 -1.60 -0.17 -3.36
CA GLN A 120 -1.58 0.88 -4.38
C GLN A 120 -2.91 0.94 -5.15
N HIS A 121 -3.43 -0.20 -5.60
CA HIS A 121 -4.71 -0.26 -6.30
C HIS A 121 -5.85 0.27 -5.42
N THR A 122 -5.84 -0.06 -4.14
CA THR A 122 -6.85 0.41 -3.20
C THR A 122 -6.78 1.93 -3.03
N GLU A 123 -5.58 2.49 -2.89
CA GLU A 123 -5.40 3.94 -2.78
C GLU A 123 -5.89 4.67 -4.04
N ILE A 124 -5.60 4.13 -5.22
CA ILE A 124 -6.09 4.70 -6.48
C ILE A 124 -7.62 4.66 -6.55
N TRP A 125 -8.22 3.52 -6.18
CA TRP A 125 -9.67 3.36 -6.16
C TRP A 125 -10.32 4.35 -5.18
N LEU A 126 -9.73 4.51 -3.98
CA LEU A 126 -10.24 5.44 -2.97
C LEU A 126 -10.27 6.89 -3.47
N ASP A 127 -9.33 7.27 -4.33
CA ASP A 127 -9.23 8.64 -4.85
C ASP A 127 -9.83 8.83 -6.24
N THR A 128 -10.50 7.81 -6.79
CA THR A 128 -11.14 7.88 -8.10
C THR A 128 -12.64 8.13 -7.94
N PRO A 129 -13.20 9.20 -8.58
CA PRO A 129 -14.64 9.39 -8.60
C PRO A 129 -15.35 8.27 -9.35
N HIS A 130 -16.52 7.83 -8.85
CA HIS A 130 -17.32 6.76 -9.47
C HIS A 130 -18.74 7.24 -9.72
N GLU A 131 -19.30 6.84 -10.86
CA GLU A 131 -20.68 7.15 -11.21
C GLU A 131 -21.68 6.57 -10.20
N GLU A 132 -21.40 5.34 -9.73
CA GLU A 132 -22.22 4.65 -8.73
C GLU A 132 -22.28 5.40 -7.39
N LEU A 133 -21.34 6.33 -7.18
CA LEU A 133 -21.27 7.19 -6.00
C LEU A 133 -21.59 8.65 -6.33
N GLU A 134 -22.29 8.87 -7.44
CA GLU A 134 -22.71 10.21 -7.90
C GLU A 134 -21.53 11.16 -8.10
N GLY A 135 -20.39 10.63 -8.56
CA GLY A 135 -19.17 11.39 -8.81
C GLY A 135 -18.28 11.59 -7.58
N GLN A 136 -18.68 11.08 -6.41
CA GLN A 136 -17.86 11.13 -5.22
C GLN A 136 -16.76 10.08 -5.26
N THR A 137 -15.65 10.33 -4.55
CA THR A 137 -14.62 9.33 -4.34
C THR A 137 -14.98 8.44 -3.16
N PRO A 138 -14.56 7.17 -3.16
CA PRO A 138 -14.74 6.33 -1.97
C PRO A 138 -14.13 6.92 -0.71
N ARG A 139 -13.00 7.63 -0.80
CA ARG A 139 -12.36 8.25 0.36
C ARG A 139 -13.29 9.23 1.08
N GLN A 140 -14.09 9.97 0.33
CA GLN A 140 -15.07 10.91 0.90
C GLN A 140 -16.16 10.21 1.74
N LEU A 141 -16.39 8.93 1.50
CA LEU A 141 -17.41 8.13 2.20
C LEU A 141 -16.86 7.34 3.38
N LEU A 142 -15.52 7.30 3.58
CA LEU A 142 -14.90 6.48 4.63
C LEU A 142 -15.22 6.94 6.05
N ASP A 143 -15.45 8.23 6.27
CA ASP A 143 -15.62 8.81 7.60
C ASP A 143 -17.02 8.58 8.18
N ASP A 144 -17.95 8.11 7.38
CA ASP A 144 -19.35 7.93 7.73
C ASP A 144 -19.72 6.43 7.69
N ILE A 145 -20.47 5.97 8.70
CA ILE A 145 -20.93 4.58 8.79
C ILE A 145 -21.76 4.19 7.56
N GLU A 146 -22.69 5.06 7.15
CA GLU A 146 -23.53 4.82 5.97
C GLU A 146 -22.70 4.83 4.68
N GLY A 147 -21.69 5.70 4.61
CA GLY A 147 -20.75 5.74 3.49
C GLY A 147 -19.96 4.46 3.36
N ARG A 148 -19.40 3.94 4.47
CA ARG A 148 -18.68 2.67 4.47
C ARG A 148 -19.58 1.51 4.06
N LYS A 149 -20.83 1.48 4.55
CA LYS A 149 -21.79 0.45 4.18
C LYS A 149 -22.08 0.46 2.68
N ARG A 150 -22.25 1.65 2.11
CA ARG A 150 -22.46 1.81 0.67
C ARG A 150 -21.27 1.29 -0.14
N LEU A 151 -20.04 1.59 0.32
CA LEU A 151 -18.82 1.09 -0.33
C LEU A 151 -18.71 -0.44 -0.26
N LEU A 152 -19.04 -1.03 0.88
CA LEU A 152 -19.01 -2.49 1.04
C LEU A 152 -20.05 -3.16 0.14
N ASP A 153 -21.24 -2.58 0.00
CA ASP A 153 -22.27 -3.09 -0.90
C ASP A 153 -21.80 -3.04 -2.36
N MET A 154 -21.16 -1.93 -2.76
CA MET A 154 -20.59 -1.79 -4.11
C MET A 154 -19.49 -2.85 -4.37
N LEU A 155 -18.61 -3.08 -3.40
CA LEU A 155 -17.56 -4.09 -3.52
C LEU A 155 -18.11 -5.51 -3.56
N ARG A 156 -19.21 -5.79 -2.85
CA ARG A 156 -19.90 -7.09 -2.94
C ARG A 156 -20.48 -7.32 -4.33
N GLU A 157 -21.04 -6.29 -4.95
CA GLU A 157 -21.54 -6.37 -6.33
C GLU A 157 -20.38 -6.67 -7.30
N PHE A 158 -19.23 -6.02 -7.13
CA PHE A 158 -18.04 -6.32 -7.92
C PHE A 158 -17.58 -7.76 -7.72
N SER A 159 -17.60 -8.26 -6.48
CA SER A 159 -17.22 -9.65 -6.17
C SER A 159 -18.09 -10.66 -6.90
N ALA A 160 -19.38 -10.38 -7.03
CA ALA A 160 -20.33 -11.28 -7.69
C ALA A 160 -20.06 -11.42 -9.20
N SER A 161 -19.43 -10.43 -9.82
CA SER A 161 -19.12 -10.42 -11.26
C SER A 161 -17.71 -10.87 -11.61
N VAL A 162 -16.84 -11.11 -10.62
CA VAL A 162 -15.44 -11.51 -10.86
C VAL A 162 -15.35 -12.98 -11.24
N GLN A 163 -14.46 -13.28 -12.17
CA GLN A 163 -14.25 -14.65 -12.67
C GLN A 163 -12.88 -15.22 -12.30
N SER A 164 -11.97 -14.43 -11.69
CA SER A 164 -10.65 -14.89 -11.31
C SER A 164 -10.41 -14.72 -9.81
N GLU A 165 -9.61 -15.64 -9.24
CA GLU A 165 -9.22 -15.58 -7.83
C GLU A 165 -8.36 -14.34 -7.55
N ASP A 166 -7.52 -13.93 -8.49
CA ASP A 166 -6.65 -12.76 -8.34
C ASP A 166 -7.46 -11.47 -8.18
N GLN A 167 -8.50 -11.30 -9.00
CA GLN A 167 -9.39 -10.14 -8.88
C GLN A 167 -10.14 -10.17 -7.54
N LEU A 168 -10.57 -11.35 -7.10
CA LEU A 168 -11.26 -11.50 -5.82
C LEU A 168 -10.36 -11.13 -4.65
N GLU A 169 -9.07 -11.48 -4.70
CA GLU A 169 -8.10 -11.09 -3.67
C GLU A 169 -7.97 -9.57 -3.55
N PHE A 170 -7.91 -8.87 -4.69
CA PHE A 170 -7.86 -7.40 -4.71
C PHE A 170 -9.12 -6.79 -4.08
N ILE A 171 -10.30 -7.31 -4.45
CA ILE A 171 -11.56 -6.82 -3.88
C ILE A 171 -11.65 -7.09 -2.38
N ASN A 172 -11.21 -8.26 -1.93
CA ASN A 172 -11.19 -8.59 -0.50
C ASN A 172 -10.24 -7.67 0.29
N PHE A 173 -9.11 -7.31 -0.31
CA PHE A 173 -8.19 -6.35 0.28
C PHE A 173 -8.85 -4.96 0.42
N MET A 174 -9.57 -4.52 -0.62
CA MET A 174 -10.32 -3.26 -0.60
C MET A 174 -11.41 -3.28 0.48
N LYS A 175 -12.17 -4.38 0.61
CA LYS A 175 -13.18 -4.55 1.66
C LYS A 175 -12.58 -4.42 3.06
N ALA A 176 -11.47 -5.11 3.31
CA ALA A 176 -10.77 -5.07 4.59
C ALA A 176 -10.31 -3.64 4.92
N ARG A 177 -9.83 -2.90 3.92
CA ARG A 177 -9.43 -1.50 4.06
C ARG A 177 -10.60 -0.60 4.46
N VAL A 178 -11.76 -0.79 3.82
CA VAL A 178 -12.98 -0.02 4.14
C VAL A 178 -13.46 -0.36 5.56
N GLU A 179 -13.52 -1.64 5.91
CA GLU A 179 -13.95 -2.08 7.24
C GLU A 179 -13.00 -1.56 8.33
N GLY A 180 -11.70 -1.59 8.09
CA GLY A 180 -10.69 -1.11 9.02
C GLY A 180 -10.72 0.39 9.27
N SER A 181 -11.22 1.17 8.33
CA SER A 181 -11.26 2.64 8.41
C SER A 181 -12.18 3.17 9.51
N GLY A 182 -13.14 2.36 9.96
CA GLY A 182 -14.06 2.73 11.04
C GLY A 182 -13.58 2.38 12.44
N LYS A 183 -12.42 1.74 12.57
CA LYS A 183 -11.86 1.33 13.86
C LYS A 183 -10.86 2.37 14.35
N PRO A 184 -10.93 2.73 15.65
CA PRO A 184 -9.95 3.64 16.25
C PRO A 184 -8.55 3.06 16.27
#